data_22ca0c278c5cd048fa0e5be53a5305ea
#
_entry.id   22ca0c278c5cd048fa0e5be53a5305ea
#
_cell.length_a   1.000
_cell.length_b   1.000
_cell.length_c   1.000
_cell.angle_alpha   90.00
_cell.angle_beta   90.00
_cell.angle_gamma   90.00
#
_symmetry.space_group_name_H-M   'P 1'
#
loop_
_entity.id
_entity.type
_entity.pdbx_description
1 polymer ?
#
loop_
_entity_poly.entity_id
_entity_poly.type
_entity_poly.pdbx_seq_one_letter_code
_entity_poly.pdbx_strand_id
1 'polypeptide(L)'
;LARRQRQMCIRDSLYILASSNPTRSDEWGGIVGTKMSNFGLEEALNELGYKFERAEVGDKYVSEMLVKKGWLLGGESSGHIICRDLVSTGDGTIAALKTISSLLILNKDAEEVLKGYKKMPQVLKSIAVKNKDILNDAELQKKIKKIESELIVGRVLARASGTENVIRIMVESESKETAEKYVRDISSFFENESYS
;
A
#
# COMPACT_ATOMS: atom_id res chain seq x y z
N LEU A 1 4.95 19.66 3.70
CA LEU A 1 5.35 19.43 2.28
C LEU A 1 6.28 18.21 2.15
N ALA A 2 7.35 18.10 2.94
CA ALA A 2 8.35 17.02 2.83
C ALA A 2 7.80 15.60 3.05
N ARG A 3 6.82 15.39 3.95
CA ARG A 3 6.19 14.07 4.18
C ARG A 3 5.29 13.64 3.03
N ARG A 4 4.55 14.57 2.39
CA ARG A 4 3.71 14.25 1.22
C ARG A 4 4.54 13.93 -0.01
N GLN A 5 5.65 14.62 -0.23
CA GLN A 5 6.57 14.33 -1.33
C GLN A 5 7.25 12.95 -1.16
N ARG A 6 7.70 12.60 0.07
CA ARG A 6 8.28 11.26 0.32
C ARG A 6 7.30 10.12 0.03
N GLN A 7 6.03 10.25 0.40
CA GLN A 7 5.03 9.22 0.12
C GLN A 7 4.71 9.07 -1.38
N MET A 8 4.82 10.14 -2.16
CA MET A 8 4.70 10.09 -3.62
C MET A 8 5.89 9.35 -4.26
N CYS A 9 7.12 9.70 -3.88
CA CYS A 9 8.33 9.20 -4.53
C CYS A 9 8.53 7.68 -4.43
N ILE A 10 8.04 7.01 -3.38
CA ILE A 10 8.36 5.58 -3.16
C ILE A 10 7.44 4.67 -3.93
N ARG A 11 6.16 4.94 -3.96
CA ARG A 11 5.20 4.21 -4.79
C ARG A 11 5.56 4.33 -6.25
N ASP A 12 5.93 5.54 -6.64
CA ASP A 12 6.34 5.89 -7.98
C ASP A 12 7.63 5.14 -8.34
N SER A 13 8.61 5.08 -7.43
CA SER A 13 9.85 4.36 -7.64
C SER A 13 9.65 2.85 -7.78
N LEU A 14 8.79 2.21 -6.98
CA LEU A 14 8.49 0.77 -7.15
C LEU A 14 7.90 0.48 -8.53
N TYR A 15 7.00 1.32 -9.01
CA TYR A 15 6.41 1.17 -10.35
C TYR A 15 7.45 1.41 -11.45
N ILE A 16 8.29 2.43 -11.32
CA ILE A 16 9.36 2.72 -12.28
C ILE A 16 10.36 1.54 -12.35
N LEU A 17 10.77 1.01 -11.19
CA LEU A 17 11.68 -0.14 -11.11
C LEU A 17 11.06 -1.37 -11.79
N ALA A 18 9.79 -1.65 -11.50
CA ALA A 18 9.07 -2.76 -12.12
C ALA A 18 8.93 -2.60 -13.63
N SER A 19 8.63 -1.37 -14.09
CA SER A 19 8.44 -1.07 -15.51
C SER A 19 9.70 -1.27 -16.34
N SER A 20 10.89 -1.08 -15.74
CA SER A 20 12.18 -1.17 -16.45
C SER A 20 12.78 -2.57 -16.50
N ASN A 21 12.23 -3.54 -15.75
CA ASN A 21 12.77 -4.89 -15.75
C ASN A 21 12.27 -5.70 -16.96
N PRO A 22 13.14 -6.02 -17.93
CA PRO A 22 12.73 -6.71 -19.15
C PRO A 22 12.37 -8.18 -18.95
N THR A 23 12.90 -8.82 -17.91
CA THR A 23 12.65 -10.24 -17.56
C THR A 23 11.46 -10.40 -16.61
N ARG A 24 10.98 -9.29 -16.07
CA ARG A 24 9.74 -9.20 -15.26
C ARG A 24 9.66 -10.22 -14.12
N SER A 25 8.60 -11.05 -14.16
CA SER A 25 8.28 -11.98 -13.07
C SER A 25 9.30 -13.09 -12.87
N ASP A 26 10.09 -13.45 -13.87
CA ASP A 26 10.95 -14.64 -13.81
C ASP A 26 12.16 -14.44 -12.90
N GLU A 27 12.77 -13.25 -12.88
CA GLU A 27 13.88 -12.96 -11.99
C GLU A 27 13.45 -12.47 -10.60
N TRP A 28 12.43 -11.62 -10.53
CA TRP A 28 12.02 -11.01 -9.27
C TRP A 28 10.93 -11.79 -8.56
N GLY A 29 10.24 -12.70 -9.26
CA GLY A 29 9.15 -13.54 -8.76
C GLY A 29 7.87 -12.76 -8.41
N GLY A 30 8.02 -11.59 -7.81
CA GLY A 30 6.94 -10.68 -7.46
C GLY A 30 7.45 -9.49 -6.65
N ILE A 31 6.53 -8.65 -6.21
CA ILE A 31 6.82 -7.43 -5.47
C ILE A 31 6.06 -7.43 -4.15
N VAL A 32 6.75 -7.08 -3.07
CA VAL A 32 6.15 -6.98 -1.74
C VAL A 32 5.91 -5.51 -1.41
N GLY A 33 4.64 -5.17 -1.16
CA GLY A 33 4.26 -3.93 -0.53
C GLY A 33 3.84 -4.13 0.93
N THR A 34 3.15 -3.15 1.49
CA THR A 34 2.52 -3.27 2.81
C THR A 34 1.00 -3.16 2.71
N LYS A 35 0.29 -3.47 3.79
CA LYS A 35 -1.16 -3.22 3.90
C LYS A 35 -1.54 -1.77 3.59
N MET A 36 -0.59 -0.83 3.67
CA MET A 36 -0.80 0.59 3.36
C MET A 36 -0.46 0.97 1.91
N SER A 37 0.07 0.04 1.09
CA SER A 37 0.33 0.30 -0.32
C SER A 37 -0.97 0.52 -1.07
N ASN A 38 -1.00 1.53 -1.94
CA ASN A 38 -2.21 1.91 -2.67
C ASN A 38 -2.68 0.77 -3.61
N PHE A 39 -3.99 0.57 -3.69
CA PHE A 39 -4.58 -0.48 -4.52
C PHE A 39 -4.27 -0.29 -6.01
N GLY A 40 -4.26 0.95 -6.51
CA GLY A 40 -3.87 1.22 -7.88
C GLY A 40 -2.42 0.83 -8.22
N LEU A 41 -1.50 0.81 -7.23
CA LEU A 41 -0.15 0.27 -7.45
C LEU A 41 -0.19 -1.24 -7.65
N GLU A 42 -0.99 -1.96 -6.87
CA GLU A 42 -1.17 -3.41 -7.04
C GLU A 42 -1.72 -3.74 -8.43
N GLU A 43 -2.77 -3.03 -8.87
CA GLU A 43 -3.32 -3.22 -10.21
C GLU A 43 -2.28 -2.97 -11.30
N ALA A 44 -1.59 -1.83 -11.24
CA ALA A 44 -0.57 -1.47 -12.23
C ALA A 44 0.60 -2.48 -12.27
N LEU A 45 1.02 -3.04 -11.11
CA LEU A 45 2.04 -4.08 -11.07
C LEU A 45 1.53 -5.43 -11.61
N ASN A 46 0.27 -5.77 -11.34
CA ASN A 46 -0.36 -6.96 -11.92
C ASN A 46 -0.48 -6.86 -13.45
N GLU A 47 -0.82 -5.67 -13.98
CA GLU A 47 -0.82 -5.41 -15.43
C GLU A 47 0.56 -5.57 -16.06
N LEU A 48 1.63 -5.23 -15.32
CA LEU A 48 3.01 -5.50 -15.73
C LEU A 48 3.41 -6.98 -15.63
N GLY A 49 2.54 -7.84 -15.08
CA GLY A 49 2.77 -9.28 -14.93
C GLY A 49 3.42 -9.70 -13.62
N TYR A 50 3.57 -8.78 -12.66
CA TYR A 50 4.09 -9.12 -11.33
C TYR A 50 2.99 -9.62 -10.40
N LYS A 51 3.30 -10.60 -9.58
CA LYS A 51 2.52 -10.91 -8.37
C LYS A 51 2.78 -9.82 -7.33
N PHE A 52 1.74 -9.35 -6.68
CA PHE A 52 1.87 -8.38 -5.60
C PHE A 52 1.39 -8.97 -4.28
N GLU A 53 2.19 -8.85 -3.23
CA GLU A 53 1.84 -9.33 -1.90
C GLU A 53 1.97 -8.21 -0.87
N ARG A 54 1.13 -8.28 0.17
CA ARG A 54 1.05 -7.26 1.22
C ARG A 54 1.57 -7.80 2.55
N ALA A 55 2.72 -7.28 2.99
CA ALA A 55 3.22 -7.48 4.33
C ALA A 55 2.49 -6.61 5.36
N GLU A 56 2.70 -6.86 6.64
CA GLU A 56 2.37 -5.92 7.69
C GLU A 56 3.15 -4.60 7.50
N VAL A 57 2.69 -3.53 8.17
CA VAL A 57 3.32 -2.21 8.09
C VAL A 57 4.64 -2.24 8.83
N GLY A 58 5.73 -1.97 8.14
CA GLY A 58 7.11 -1.97 8.64
C GLY A 58 8.06 -2.63 7.63
N ASP A 59 9.22 -2.01 7.40
CA ASP A 59 10.26 -2.50 6.49
C ASP A 59 10.75 -3.91 6.86
N LYS A 60 10.80 -4.23 8.15
CA LYS A 60 11.11 -5.56 8.67
C LYS A 60 10.19 -6.62 8.06
N TYR A 61 8.88 -6.40 8.05
CA TYR A 61 7.90 -7.37 7.54
C TYR A 61 7.98 -7.52 6.02
N VAL A 62 8.29 -6.42 5.32
CA VAL A 62 8.57 -6.47 3.88
C VAL A 62 9.80 -7.33 3.62
N SER A 63 10.90 -7.10 4.35
CA SER A 63 12.15 -7.87 4.23
C SER A 63 11.93 -9.37 4.54
N GLU A 64 11.24 -9.69 5.63
CA GLU A 64 10.91 -11.07 6.01
C GLU A 64 10.09 -11.78 4.91
N MET A 65 9.11 -11.10 4.34
CA MET A 65 8.27 -11.66 3.27
C MET A 65 9.07 -11.85 1.98
N LEU A 66 9.93 -10.92 1.62
CA LEU A 66 10.84 -11.05 0.47
C LEU A 66 11.76 -12.28 0.61
N VAL A 67 12.31 -12.50 1.82
CA VAL A 67 13.12 -13.70 2.10
C VAL A 67 12.29 -14.97 1.95
N LYS A 68 11.11 -15.01 2.58
CA LYS A 68 10.21 -16.18 2.56
C LYS A 68 9.76 -16.56 1.15
N LYS A 69 9.51 -15.57 0.29
CA LYS A 69 9.05 -15.78 -1.09
C LYS A 69 10.20 -15.97 -2.09
N GLY A 70 11.41 -15.66 -1.72
CA GLY A 70 12.55 -15.61 -2.65
C GLY A 70 12.49 -14.42 -3.61
N TRP A 71 11.70 -13.38 -3.29
CA TRP A 71 11.51 -12.20 -4.14
C TRP A 71 12.56 -11.12 -3.87
N LEU A 72 12.80 -10.25 -4.84
CA LEU A 72 13.91 -9.31 -4.82
C LEU A 72 13.53 -7.86 -4.61
N LEU A 73 12.29 -7.44 -4.95
CA LEU A 73 11.86 -6.05 -4.85
C LEU A 73 10.70 -5.89 -3.88
N GLY A 74 10.81 -4.94 -2.99
CA GLY A 74 9.71 -4.57 -2.10
C GLY A 74 9.86 -3.16 -1.56
N GLY A 75 8.80 -2.67 -0.93
CA GLY A 75 8.85 -1.34 -0.34
C GLY A 75 7.69 -1.02 0.57
N GLU A 76 7.94 -0.04 1.43
CA GLU A 76 6.99 0.50 2.38
C GLU A 76 6.67 1.95 2.06
N SER A 77 5.43 2.37 2.28
CA SER A 77 4.98 3.75 2.02
C SER A 77 5.69 4.83 2.85
N SER A 78 6.48 4.46 3.87
CA SER A 78 7.26 5.38 4.71
C SER A 78 8.58 5.84 4.08
N GLY A 79 9.10 5.15 3.07
CA GLY A 79 10.33 5.56 2.42
C GLY A 79 11.35 4.48 2.11
N HIS A 80 11.11 3.28 2.55
CA HIS A 80 12.07 2.20 2.41
C HIS A 80 11.76 1.37 1.16
N ILE A 81 12.70 1.33 0.22
CA ILE A 81 12.69 0.40 -0.92
C ILE A 81 13.82 -0.60 -0.68
N ILE A 82 13.50 -1.87 -0.78
CA ILE A 82 14.43 -2.98 -0.62
C ILE A 82 14.68 -3.60 -1.99
N CYS A 83 15.92 -3.54 -2.44
CA CYS A 83 16.42 -4.18 -3.66
C CYS A 83 17.35 -5.33 -3.25
N ARG A 84 16.78 -6.50 -2.96
CA ARG A 84 17.49 -7.65 -2.37
C ARG A 84 18.58 -8.24 -3.26
N ASP A 85 18.54 -7.96 -4.53
CA ASP A 85 19.63 -8.28 -5.47
C ASP A 85 20.93 -7.53 -5.16
N LEU A 86 20.86 -6.43 -4.42
CA LEU A 86 22.01 -5.59 -4.05
C LEU A 86 22.25 -5.53 -2.55
N VAL A 87 21.19 -5.32 -1.76
CA VAL A 87 21.28 -5.18 -0.29
C VAL A 87 20.08 -5.84 0.39
N SER A 88 20.29 -6.35 1.58
CA SER A 88 19.23 -7.04 2.37
C SER A 88 18.27 -6.11 3.11
N THR A 89 18.58 -4.81 3.14
CA THR A 89 17.81 -3.78 3.87
C THR A 89 17.41 -2.64 2.94
N GLY A 90 16.47 -1.81 3.37
CA GLY A 90 16.13 -0.59 2.64
C GLY A 90 17.30 0.39 2.60
N ASP A 91 17.72 0.77 1.40
CA ASP A 91 18.77 1.77 1.16
C ASP A 91 18.28 2.82 0.16
N GLY A 92 18.17 4.06 0.62
CA GLY A 92 17.66 5.17 -0.19
C GLY A 92 18.58 5.57 -1.33
N THR A 93 19.88 5.41 -1.17
CA THR A 93 20.87 5.72 -2.23
C THR A 93 20.78 4.70 -3.35
N ILE A 94 20.76 3.42 -3.00
CA ILE A 94 20.60 2.32 -3.98
C ILE A 94 19.25 2.45 -4.69
N ALA A 95 18.16 2.69 -3.95
CA ALA A 95 16.85 2.90 -4.53
C ALA A 95 16.81 4.07 -5.52
N ALA A 96 17.47 5.19 -5.19
CA ALA A 96 17.56 6.35 -6.08
C ALA A 96 18.37 6.03 -7.34
N LEU A 97 19.55 5.42 -7.22
CA LEU A 97 20.39 5.05 -8.34
C LEU A 97 19.70 4.05 -9.27
N LYS A 98 19.03 3.03 -8.71
CA LYS A 98 18.25 2.08 -9.52
C LYS A 98 17.08 2.76 -10.23
N THR A 99 16.39 3.68 -9.57
CA THR A 99 15.28 4.43 -10.20
C THR A 99 15.79 5.27 -11.37
N ILE A 100 16.93 5.98 -11.22
CA ILE A 100 17.55 6.74 -12.31
C ILE A 100 17.97 5.81 -13.44
N SER A 101 18.64 4.69 -13.13
CA SER A 101 19.02 3.68 -14.12
C SER A 101 17.82 3.14 -14.88
N SER A 102 16.72 2.89 -14.18
CA SER A 102 15.47 2.43 -14.78
C SER A 102 14.89 3.43 -15.79
N LEU A 103 14.88 4.72 -15.45
CA LEU A 103 14.44 5.77 -16.37
C LEU A 103 15.33 5.87 -17.61
N LEU A 104 16.64 5.72 -17.43
CA LEU A 104 17.60 5.69 -18.58
C LEU A 104 17.35 4.47 -19.47
N ILE A 105 17.13 3.28 -18.91
CA ILE A 105 16.81 2.05 -19.65
C ILE A 105 15.50 2.23 -20.45
N LEU A 106 14.49 2.82 -19.84
CA LEU A 106 13.21 3.10 -20.49
C LEU A 106 13.28 4.22 -21.53
N ASN A 107 14.35 5.04 -21.50
CA ASN A 107 14.48 6.27 -22.27
C ASN A 107 13.26 7.20 -22.12
N LYS A 108 12.78 7.34 -20.91
CA LYS A 108 11.59 8.11 -20.51
C LYS A 108 11.85 8.90 -19.25
N ASP A 109 11.17 10.00 -19.07
CA ASP A 109 11.12 10.69 -17.78
C ASP A 109 10.12 10.02 -16.81
N ALA A 110 10.22 10.40 -15.55
CA ALA A 110 9.38 9.80 -14.50
C ALA A 110 7.89 10.06 -14.71
N GLU A 111 7.53 11.25 -15.19
CA GLU A 111 6.12 11.64 -15.44
C GLU A 111 5.52 10.76 -16.55
N GLU A 112 6.30 10.51 -17.60
CA GLU A 112 5.86 9.68 -18.72
C GLU A 112 5.64 8.22 -18.29
N VAL A 113 6.57 7.65 -17.50
CA VAL A 113 6.42 6.28 -16.97
C VAL A 113 5.22 6.18 -16.05
N LEU A 114 5.01 7.18 -15.18
CA LEU A 114 3.93 7.18 -14.20
C LEU A 114 2.53 7.39 -14.79
N LYS A 115 2.39 7.74 -16.07
CA LYS A 115 1.09 7.71 -16.77
C LYS A 115 0.46 6.31 -16.79
N GLY A 116 1.26 5.24 -16.69
CA GLY A 116 0.78 3.87 -16.56
C GLY A 116 0.30 3.47 -15.15
N TYR A 117 0.37 4.39 -14.18
CA TYR A 117 -0.02 4.14 -12.80
C TYR A 117 -1.09 5.12 -12.34
N LYS A 118 -2.32 4.64 -12.16
CA LYS A 118 -3.43 5.45 -11.62
C LYS A 118 -3.55 5.24 -10.11
N LYS A 119 -3.15 6.27 -9.34
CA LYS A 119 -3.34 6.25 -7.89
C LYS A 119 -4.83 6.29 -7.56
N MET A 120 -5.31 5.31 -6.78
CA MET A 120 -6.67 5.33 -6.26
C MET A 120 -6.87 6.37 -5.15
N PRO A 121 -7.99 7.08 -5.15
CA PRO A 121 -8.43 7.88 -4.01
C PRO A 121 -8.47 7.04 -2.73
N GLN A 122 -7.88 7.59 -1.67
CA GLN A 122 -7.74 6.93 -0.37
C GLN A 122 -8.19 7.88 0.73
N VAL A 123 -9.08 7.42 1.59
CA VAL A 123 -9.53 8.15 2.78
C VAL A 123 -9.15 7.34 4.02
N LEU A 124 -8.47 7.99 4.95
CA LEU A 124 -8.04 7.41 6.23
C LEU A 124 -8.66 8.19 7.38
N LYS A 125 -9.32 7.49 8.31
CA LYS A 125 -9.84 8.07 9.56
C LYS A 125 -9.30 7.28 10.75
N SER A 126 -8.86 7.98 11.78
CA SER A 126 -8.49 7.39 13.07
C SER A 126 -9.60 7.66 14.07
N ILE A 127 -10.03 6.63 14.79
CA ILE A 127 -11.12 6.70 15.76
C ILE A 127 -10.54 6.27 17.10
N ALA A 128 -10.66 7.12 18.11
CA ALA A 128 -10.29 6.79 19.49
C ALA A 128 -11.24 5.72 20.05
N VAL A 129 -10.69 4.73 20.72
CA VAL A 129 -11.46 3.64 21.33
C VAL A 129 -10.88 3.29 22.70
N LYS A 130 -11.74 2.87 23.63
CA LYS A 130 -11.29 2.36 24.94
C LYS A 130 -10.66 0.98 24.82
N ASN A 131 -11.22 0.12 23.97
CA ASN A 131 -10.73 -1.24 23.73
C ASN A 131 -10.60 -1.50 22.22
N LYS A 132 -9.46 -2.01 21.80
CA LYS A 132 -9.18 -2.35 20.40
C LYS A 132 -9.84 -3.66 19.96
N ASP A 133 -10.30 -4.49 20.89
CA ASP A 133 -10.98 -5.76 20.59
C ASP A 133 -12.31 -5.58 19.87
N ILE A 134 -12.86 -4.35 19.89
CA ILE A 134 -14.01 -3.96 19.08
C ILE A 134 -13.82 -4.26 17.58
N LEU A 135 -12.59 -4.32 17.09
CA LEU A 135 -12.33 -4.77 15.73
C LEU A 135 -12.82 -6.20 15.45
N ASN A 136 -12.95 -7.03 16.49
CA ASN A 136 -13.43 -8.40 16.38
C ASN A 136 -14.97 -8.50 16.53
N ASP A 137 -15.66 -7.36 16.71
CA ASP A 137 -17.10 -7.32 16.80
C ASP A 137 -17.75 -7.85 15.51
N ALA A 138 -18.71 -8.76 15.67
CA ALA A 138 -19.31 -9.48 14.53
C ALA A 138 -20.12 -8.55 13.62
N GLU A 139 -20.79 -7.53 14.18
CA GLU A 139 -21.57 -6.57 13.40
C GLU A 139 -20.66 -5.62 12.62
N LEU A 140 -19.56 -5.16 13.25
CA LEU A 140 -18.55 -4.36 12.57
C LEU A 140 -17.93 -5.14 11.41
N GLN A 141 -17.54 -6.40 11.63
CA GLN A 141 -16.98 -7.24 10.58
C GLN A 141 -17.97 -7.52 9.44
N LYS A 142 -19.25 -7.73 9.78
CA LYS A 142 -20.32 -7.89 8.78
C LYS A 142 -20.50 -6.61 7.95
N LYS A 143 -20.46 -5.44 8.60
CA LYS A 143 -20.53 -4.13 7.92
C LYS A 143 -19.35 -3.91 6.98
N ILE A 144 -18.12 -4.22 7.43
CA ILE A 144 -16.92 -4.11 6.60
C ILE A 144 -17.04 -5.03 5.37
N LYS A 145 -17.36 -6.31 5.56
CA LYS A 145 -17.53 -7.27 4.46
C LYS A 145 -18.61 -6.85 3.46
N LYS A 146 -19.73 -6.28 3.96
CA LYS A 146 -20.78 -5.75 3.10
C LYS A 146 -20.22 -4.64 2.21
N ILE A 147 -19.51 -3.67 2.79
CA ILE A 147 -18.90 -2.56 2.04
C ILE A 147 -17.86 -3.09 1.04
N GLU A 148 -17.03 -4.06 1.42
CA GLU A 148 -16.08 -4.70 0.50
C GLU A 148 -16.78 -5.37 -0.70
N SER A 149 -17.95 -5.96 -0.47
CA SER A 149 -18.75 -6.56 -1.56
C SER A 149 -19.46 -5.52 -2.46
N GLU A 150 -19.67 -4.31 -1.96
CA GLU A 150 -20.27 -3.19 -2.72
C GLU A 150 -19.22 -2.41 -3.53
N LEU A 151 -17.94 -2.50 -3.16
CA LEU A 151 -16.85 -1.88 -3.89
C LEU A 151 -16.59 -2.64 -5.19
N ILE A 152 -16.79 -1.99 -6.33
CA ILE A 152 -16.46 -2.56 -7.65
C ILE A 152 -14.95 -2.68 -7.78
N VAL A 153 -14.23 -1.60 -7.43
CA VAL A 153 -12.77 -1.53 -7.39
C VAL A 153 -12.36 -0.79 -6.12
N GLY A 154 -11.42 -1.38 -5.39
CA GLY A 154 -10.94 -0.79 -4.15
C GLY A 154 -10.90 -1.79 -3.00
N ARG A 155 -10.75 -1.28 -1.78
CA ARG A 155 -10.67 -2.12 -0.58
C ARG A 155 -10.93 -1.35 0.69
N VAL A 156 -11.23 -2.07 1.74
CA VAL A 156 -11.31 -1.58 3.12
C VAL A 156 -10.15 -2.14 3.93
N LEU A 157 -9.57 -1.33 4.80
CA LEU A 157 -8.62 -1.77 5.81
C LEU A 157 -9.00 -1.15 7.15
N ALA A 158 -9.41 -1.98 8.10
CA ALA A 158 -9.59 -1.58 9.49
C ALA A 158 -8.54 -2.26 10.35
N ARG A 159 -7.79 -1.49 11.14
CA ARG A 159 -6.72 -2.03 12.00
C ARG A 159 -6.53 -1.22 13.28
N ALA A 160 -6.11 -1.89 14.32
CA ALA A 160 -5.66 -1.22 15.54
C ALA A 160 -4.30 -0.52 15.32
N SER A 161 -4.12 0.63 15.97
CA SER A 161 -2.79 1.27 16.08
C SER A 161 -1.94 0.50 17.09
N GLY A 162 -0.66 0.31 16.78
CA GLY A 162 0.30 -0.32 17.70
C GLY A 162 0.67 0.57 18.88
N THR A 163 0.65 1.88 18.71
CA THR A 163 1.17 2.85 19.69
C THR A 163 0.09 3.70 20.36
N GLU A 164 -1.10 3.78 19.79
CA GLU A 164 -2.20 4.64 20.26
C GLU A 164 -3.48 3.83 20.46
N ASN A 165 -4.38 4.30 21.30
CA ASN A 165 -5.70 3.69 21.49
C ASN A 165 -6.68 4.17 20.41
N VAL A 166 -6.33 3.89 19.15
CA VAL A 166 -7.16 4.22 18.01
C VAL A 166 -7.30 3.03 17.06
N ILE A 167 -8.43 2.97 16.40
CA ILE A 167 -8.65 2.15 15.22
C ILE A 167 -8.49 3.04 13.99
N ARG A 168 -7.72 2.56 13.02
CA ARG A 168 -7.52 3.24 11.74
C ARG A 168 -8.33 2.53 10.68
N ILE A 169 -9.26 3.27 10.08
CA ILE A 169 -10.10 2.82 8.97
C ILE A 169 -9.61 3.51 7.72
N MET A 170 -9.29 2.73 6.71
CA MET A 170 -8.90 3.21 5.39
C MET A 170 -9.83 2.59 4.36
N VAL A 171 -10.32 3.42 3.45
CA VAL A 171 -11.04 2.97 2.26
C VAL A 171 -10.34 3.54 1.02
N GLU A 172 -10.09 2.68 0.06
CA GLU A 172 -9.65 3.03 -1.28
C GLU A 172 -10.77 2.69 -2.26
N SER A 173 -11.05 3.57 -3.21
CA SER A 173 -12.15 3.42 -4.17
C SER A 173 -11.88 4.26 -5.41
N GLU A 174 -12.62 4.01 -6.49
CA GLU A 174 -12.53 4.77 -7.75
C GLU A 174 -12.76 6.27 -7.57
N SER A 175 -13.62 6.67 -6.61
CA SER A 175 -13.89 8.07 -6.29
C SER A 175 -13.64 8.39 -4.84
N LYS A 176 -13.23 9.63 -4.59
CA LYS A 176 -13.02 10.14 -3.23
C LYS A 176 -14.33 10.18 -2.44
N GLU A 177 -15.42 10.54 -3.08
CA GLU A 177 -16.76 10.64 -2.52
C GLU A 177 -17.23 9.27 -2.00
N THR A 178 -17.01 8.21 -2.78
CA THR A 178 -17.32 6.83 -2.38
C THR A 178 -16.47 6.40 -1.19
N ALA A 179 -15.17 6.69 -1.21
CA ALA A 179 -14.28 6.37 -0.10
C ALA A 179 -14.67 7.12 1.19
N GLU A 180 -15.04 8.41 1.09
CA GLU A 180 -15.52 9.20 2.22
C GLU A 180 -16.85 8.68 2.77
N LYS A 181 -17.79 8.28 1.90
CA LYS A 181 -19.06 7.69 2.29
C LYS A 181 -18.81 6.44 3.14
N TYR A 182 -18.04 5.50 2.65
CA TYR A 182 -17.82 4.24 3.36
C TYR A 182 -16.98 4.39 4.63
N VAL A 183 -16.03 5.34 4.67
CA VAL A 183 -15.36 5.68 5.94
C VAL A 183 -16.33 6.23 6.97
N ARG A 184 -17.28 7.11 6.56
CA ARG A 184 -18.35 7.58 7.47
C ARG A 184 -19.24 6.44 7.93
N ASP A 185 -19.67 5.58 7.02
CA ASP A 185 -20.54 4.45 7.32
C ASP A 185 -19.92 3.47 8.32
N ILE A 186 -18.62 3.17 8.19
CA ILE A 186 -17.92 2.33 9.17
C ILE A 186 -17.73 3.10 10.48
N SER A 187 -17.39 4.39 10.41
CA SER A 187 -17.14 5.21 11.61
C SER A 187 -18.37 5.37 12.48
N SER A 188 -19.57 5.42 11.90
CA SER A 188 -20.83 5.55 12.66
C SER A 188 -21.07 4.38 13.62
N PHE A 189 -20.46 3.23 13.40
CA PHE A 189 -20.51 2.10 14.33
C PHE A 189 -19.91 2.45 15.69
N PHE A 190 -18.88 3.29 15.72
CA PHE A 190 -18.15 3.68 16.92
C PHE A 190 -18.79 4.88 17.65
N GLU A 191 -19.78 5.54 17.05
CA GLU A 191 -20.48 6.69 17.63
C GLU A 191 -21.57 6.27 18.64
N ASN A 192 -21.92 4.98 18.69
CA ASN A 192 -22.79 4.45 19.70
C ASN A 192 -22.09 4.48 21.07
N GLU A 193 -22.75 5.05 22.09
CA GLU A 193 -22.20 5.35 23.44
C GLU A 193 -21.52 4.18 24.16
N SER A 194 -21.76 2.95 23.72
CA SER A 194 -21.16 1.74 24.30
C SER A 194 -19.66 1.56 24.02
N TYR A 195 -19.10 2.33 23.07
CA TYR A 195 -17.74 2.13 22.56
C TYR A 195 -16.83 3.37 22.69
N SER A 196 -17.40 4.52 23.09
CA SER A 196 -16.66 5.78 23.29
C SER A 196 -15.95 5.90 24.66
#